data_ee28b99add8227281dcfe9b69be38696
#
_entry.id   ee28b99add8227281dcfe9b69be38696
#
_cell.length_a   1.000
_cell.length_b   1.000
_cell.length_c   1.000
_cell.angle_alpha   90.00
_cell.angle_beta   90.00
_cell.angle_gamma   90.00
#
_symmetry.space_group_name_H-M   'P 1'
#
loop_
_entity.id
_entity.type
_entity.pdbx_description
1 polymer ?
#
loop_
_entity_poly.entity_id
_entity_poly.type
_entity_poly.pdbx_seq_one_letter_code
_entity_poly.pdbx_strand_id
1 'polypeptide(L)'
;MKNSGTVRMETKRLVLRPYVIEDADAMFRNWANDPQVTKYLTWEPHKDVEETKQILEGWIKSYESKDFYTWAIARKEDEGNVIGSISVPQLDQKAGRVTVGYCLGRNWWGHKIMKEAFAELIRFFFEVEGANRVEALHDIRNVNSGKVMAACGLKKEGTLRRK
;
A
#
# COMPACT_ATOMS: atom_id res chain seq x y z
N MET A 1 -5.81 4.48 -18.69
CA MET A 1 -6.00 3.42 -17.71
C MET A 1 -7.47 3.17 -17.44
N LYS A 2 -7.80 1.98 -16.97
CA LYS A 2 -9.17 1.54 -16.84
C LYS A 2 -9.95 2.17 -15.67
N ASN A 3 -9.26 2.52 -14.57
CA ASN A 3 -9.83 3.11 -13.37
C ASN A 3 -10.90 2.23 -12.70
N SER A 4 -10.49 1.01 -12.35
CA SER A 4 -11.37 0.06 -11.67
C SER A 4 -11.60 0.38 -10.19
N GLY A 5 -10.80 1.26 -9.61
CA GLY A 5 -10.84 1.57 -8.18
C GLY A 5 -10.11 0.53 -7.35
N THR A 6 -10.27 0.62 -6.03
CA THR A 6 -9.63 -0.29 -5.08
C THR A 6 -10.41 -1.59 -5.02
N VAL A 7 -10.05 -2.56 -5.88
CA VAL A 7 -10.71 -3.86 -5.93
C VAL A 7 -9.99 -4.87 -5.05
N ARG A 8 -10.74 -5.80 -4.46
CA ARG A 8 -10.17 -6.86 -3.62
C ARG A 8 -9.28 -7.78 -4.46
N MET A 9 -8.09 -8.07 -3.95
CA MET A 9 -7.15 -9.00 -4.57
C MET A 9 -6.65 -9.99 -3.53
N GLU A 10 -6.30 -11.19 -3.95
CA GLU A 10 -5.75 -12.21 -3.06
C GLU A 10 -4.45 -12.75 -3.63
N THR A 11 -3.49 -12.99 -2.74
CA THR A 11 -2.24 -13.65 -3.06
C THR A 11 -2.18 -14.99 -2.33
N LYS A 12 -1.03 -15.63 -2.30
CA LYS A 12 -0.87 -16.90 -1.60
C LYS A 12 -1.20 -16.78 -0.11
N ARG A 13 -0.75 -15.70 0.55
CA ARG A 13 -0.88 -15.52 2.00
C ARG A 13 -1.76 -14.34 2.38
N LEU A 14 -2.03 -13.42 1.46
CA LEU A 14 -2.55 -12.10 1.77
C LEU A 14 -3.87 -11.82 1.09
N VAL A 15 -4.61 -10.88 1.69
CA VAL A 15 -5.75 -10.22 1.09
C VAL A 15 -5.41 -8.73 1.01
N LEU A 16 -5.61 -8.14 -0.17
CA LEU A 16 -5.52 -6.71 -0.38
C LEU A 16 -6.93 -6.22 -0.63
N ARG A 17 -7.47 -5.41 0.25
CA ARG A 17 -8.88 -5.00 0.21
C ARG A 17 -9.06 -3.54 0.59
N PRO A 18 -10.22 -2.93 0.25
CA PRO A 18 -10.52 -1.60 0.77
C PRO A 18 -10.58 -1.62 2.30
N TYR A 19 -10.21 -0.50 2.91
CA TYR A 19 -10.37 -0.32 4.35
C TYR A 19 -11.84 -0.19 4.73
N VAL A 20 -12.16 -0.63 5.95
CA VAL A 20 -13.44 -0.33 6.61
C VAL A 20 -13.13 0.34 7.95
N ILE A 21 -14.13 0.99 8.55
CA ILE A 21 -13.89 1.78 9.77
C ILE A 21 -13.43 0.89 10.94
N GLU A 22 -13.84 -0.36 10.96
CA GLU A 22 -13.46 -1.34 11.97
C GLU A 22 -11.96 -1.68 11.93
N ASP A 23 -11.26 -1.31 10.86
CA ASP A 23 -9.82 -1.52 10.76
C ASP A 23 -9.02 -0.54 11.62
N ALA A 24 -9.64 0.51 12.16
CA ALA A 24 -8.93 1.57 12.88
C ALA A 24 -8.10 1.05 14.05
N ASP A 25 -8.64 0.15 14.86
CA ASP A 25 -7.91 -0.38 16.02
C ASP A 25 -6.66 -1.15 15.60
N ALA A 26 -6.77 -2.02 14.61
CA ALA A 26 -5.64 -2.80 14.11
C ALA A 26 -4.60 -1.89 13.46
N MET A 27 -5.04 -0.94 12.64
CA MET A 27 -4.14 0.02 12.01
C MET A 27 -3.36 0.82 13.04
N PHE A 28 -4.05 1.36 14.04
CA PHE A 28 -3.42 2.14 15.11
C PHE A 28 -2.39 1.30 15.87
N ARG A 29 -2.80 0.11 16.31
CA ARG A 29 -1.97 -0.77 17.12
C ARG A 29 -0.76 -1.31 16.34
N ASN A 30 -0.95 -1.66 15.07
CA ASN A 30 0.08 -2.37 14.31
C ASN A 30 1.11 -1.45 13.68
N TRP A 31 0.75 -0.22 13.31
CA TRP A 31 1.76 0.68 12.72
C TRP A 31 1.50 2.18 12.89
N ALA A 32 0.26 2.63 12.92
CA ALA A 32 -0.01 4.07 12.87
C ALA A 32 0.50 4.81 14.10
N ASN A 33 0.64 4.14 15.24
CA ASN A 33 1.18 4.71 16.46
C ASN A 33 2.69 4.44 16.62
N ASP A 34 3.34 3.78 15.66
CA ASP A 34 4.72 3.32 15.81
C ASP A 34 5.70 4.28 15.13
N PRO A 35 6.53 5.02 15.92
CA PRO A 35 7.50 5.94 15.34
C PRO A 35 8.54 5.27 14.44
N GLN A 36 8.82 3.97 14.64
CA GLN A 36 9.77 3.24 13.80
C GLN A 36 9.20 2.98 12.40
N VAL A 37 7.88 2.90 12.28
CA VAL A 37 7.21 2.76 10.97
C VAL A 37 7.02 4.12 10.33
N THR A 38 6.47 5.08 11.06
CA THR A 38 6.12 6.40 10.52
C THR A 38 7.34 7.27 10.24
N LYS A 39 8.49 6.92 10.78
CA LYS A 39 9.76 7.64 10.59
C LYS A 39 10.08 7.90 9.11
N TYR A 40 9.71 6.97 8.22
CA TYR A 40 9.99 7.07 6.80
C TYR A 40 8.78 7.49 5.97
N LEU A 41 7.68 7.89 6.64
CA LEU A 41 6.46 8.33 6.01
C LEU A 41 6.33 9.85 6.11
N THR A 42 5.34 10.41 5.44
CA THR A 42 5.13 11.85 5.42
C THR A 42 4.28 12.37 6.60
N TRP A 43 3.92 11.49 7.53
CA TRP A 43 3.04 11.86 8.64
C TRP A 43 3.59 11.35 9.98
N GLU A 44 3.15 12.03 11.05
CA GLU A 44 3.55 11.71 12.41
C GLU A 44 2.77 10.49 12.94
N PRO A 45 3.29 9.78 13.96
CA PRO A 45 2.52 8.72 14.61
C PRO A 45 1.19 9.26 15.14
N HIS A 46 0.13 8.47 15.00
CA HIS A 46 -1.17 8.84 15.55
C HIS A 46 -1.14 8.81 17.08
N LYS A 47 -1.80 9.76 17.70
CA LYS A 47 -1.82 9.88 19.16
C LYS A 47 -2.82 8.94 19.81
N ASP A 48 -3.93 8.68 19.12
CA ASP A 48 -4.98 7.80 19.60
C ASP A 48 -5.74 7.19 18.42
N VAL A 49 -6.63 6.26 18.74
CA VAL A 49 -7.40 5.55 17.70
C VAL A 49 -8.41 6.48 17.01
N GLU A 50 -8.85 7.53 17.66
CA GLU A 50 -9.78 8.48 17.04
C GLU A 50 -9.12 9.20 15.86
N GLU A 51 -7.84 9.54 15.98
CA GLU A 51 -7.08 10.13 14.87
C GLU A 51 -7.02 9.16 13.69
N THR A 52 -6.79 7.87 13.96
CA THR A 52 -6.79 6.83 12.93
C THR A 52 -8.17 6.70 12.27
N LYS A 53 -9.25 6.76 13.07
CA LYS A 53 -10.62 6.70 12.54
C LYS A 53 -10.91 7.85 11.58
N GLN A 54 -10.46 9.07 11.91
CA GLN A 54 -10.65 10.23 11.05
C GLN A 54 -9.97 10.04 9.69
N ILE A 55 -8.76 9.51 9.70
CA ILE A 55 -8.03 9.21 8.46
C ILE A 55 -8.78 8.17 7.63
N LEU A 56 -9.25 7.10 8.27
CA LEU A 56 -10.00 6.04 7.56
C LEU A 56 -11.33 6.55 7.00
N GLU A 57 -12.03 7.41 7.72
CA GLU A 57 -13.27 8.01 7.22
C GLU A 57 -13.03 8.74 5.90
N GLY A 58 -11.91 9.48 5.80
CA GLY A 58 -11.53 10.17 4.59
C GLY A 58 -11.25 9.22 3.44
N TRP A 59 -10.51 8.14 3.71
CA TRP A 59 -10.20 7.13 2.69
C TRP A 59 -11.46 6.41 2.22
N ILE A 60 -12.33 6.02 3.14
CA ILE A 60 -13.57 5.31 2.81
C ILE A 60 -14.46 6.17 1.92
N LYS A 61 -14.55 7.46 2.22
CA LYS A 61 -15.28 8.39 1.36
C LYS A 61 -14.65 8.50 -0.02
N SER A 62 -13.32 8.49 -0.08
CA SER A 62 -12.58 8.59 -1.34
C SER A 62 -12.77 7.38 -2.26
N TYR A 63 -13.20 6.23 -1.73
CA TYR A 63 -13.47 5.05 -2.55
C TYR A 63 -14.62 5.25 -3.54
N GLU A 64 -15.41 6.31 -3.38
CA GLU A 64 -16.42 6.68 -4.37
C GLU A 64 -15.77 7.05 -5.70
N SER A 65 -14.52 7.50 -5.67
CA SER A 65 -13.75 7.81 -6.87
C SER A 65 -13.02 6.56 -7.38
N LYS A 66 -13.19 6.23 -8.65
CA LYS A 66 -12.59 5.02 -9.24
C LYS A 66 -11.11 5.16 -9.55
N ASP A 67 -10.54 6.34 -9.35
CA ASP A 67 -9.09 6.57 -9.49
C ASP A 67 -8.38 6.68 -8.12
N PHE A 68 -9.08 6.35 -7.05
CA PHE A 68 -8.50 6.30 -5.71
C PHE A 68 -8.13 4.85 -5.38
N TYR A 69 -6.84 4.62 -5.11
CA TYR A 69 -6.31 3.28 -4.87
C TYR A 69 -5.59 3.24 -3.52
N THR A 70 -6.20 2.60 -2.55
CA THR A 70 -5.61 2.39 -1.22
C THR A 70 -6.12 1.07 -0.67
N TRP A 71 -5.21 0.12 -0.49
CA TRP A 71 -5.53 -1.23 0.00
C TRP A 71 -5.01 -1.44 1.40
N ALA A 72 -5.83 -2.08 2.23
CA ALA A 72 -5.40 -2.67 3.48
C ALA A 72 -4.76 -4.02 3.15
N ILE A 73 -3.64 -4.32 3.80
CA ILE A 73 -2.98 -5.62 3.69
C ILE A 73 -3.33 -6.42 4.93
N ALA A 74 -3.90 -7.61 4.75
CA ALA A 74 -4.20 -8.53 5.83
C ALA A 74 -3.80 -9.95 5.43
N ARG A 75 -3.57 -10.80 6.43
CA ARG A 75 -3.30 -12.22 6.16
C ARG A 75 -4.62 -12.95 5.97
N LYS A 76 -4.65 -13.95 5.10
CA LYS A 76 -5.87 -14.72 4.83
C LYS A 76 -6.48 -15.35 6.08
N GLU A 77 -5.62 -15.79 7.01
CA GLU A 77 -6.08 -16.39 8.25
C GLU A 77 -6.61 -15.38 9.28
N ASP A 78 -6.44 -14.07 9.01
CA ASP A 78 -6.83 -13.03 9.98
C ASP A 78 -7.15 -11.72 9.26
N GLU A 79 -8.19 -11.74 8.44
CA GLU A 79 -8.55 -10.59 7.59
C GLU A 79 -8.94 -9.34 8.37
N GLY A 80 -9.42 -9.50 9.59
CA GLY A 80 -9.81 -8.37 10.44
C GLY A 80 -8.63 -7.65 11.08
N ASN A 81 -7.44 -8.20 10.98
CA ASN A 81 -6.24 -7.62 11.57
C ASN A 81 -5.32 -7.11 10.46
N VAL A 82 -5.58 -5.88 10.00
CA VAL A 82 -4.75 -5.27 8.96
C VAL A 82 -3.33 -5.05 9.49
N ILE A 83 -2.33 -5.40 8.68
CA ILE A 83 -0.92 -5.36 9.07
C ILE A 83 -0.11 -4.35 8.28
N GLY A 84 -0.69 -3.76 7.25
CA GLY A 84 -0.01 -2.77 6.44
C GLY A 84 -0.94 -2.13 5.44
N SER A 85 -0.36 -1.28 4.60
CA SER A 85 -1.08 -0.51 3.61
C SER A 85 -0.25 -0.39 2.33
N ILE A 86 -0.94 -0.41 1.19
CA ILE A 86 -0.30 -0.13 -0.09
C ILE A 86 -1.28 0.75 -0.88
N SER A 87 -0.76 1.83 -1.47
CA SER A 87 -1.61 2.85 -2.08
C SER A 87 -0.93 3.52 -3.26
N VAL A 88 -1.71 4.33 -3.98
CA VAL A 88 -1.22 5.12 -5.11
C VAL A 88 -1.44 6.60 -4.79
N PRO A 89 -0.45 7.25 -4.17
CA PRO A 89 -0.56 8.69 -3.86
C PRO A 89 -0.50 9.59 -5.08
N GLN A 90 0.06 9.12 -6.19
CA GLN A 90 0.16 9.89 -7.42
C GLN A 90 -0.19 9.04 -8.63
N LEU A 91 -1.03 9.57 -9.50
CA LEU A 91 -1.52 8.89 -10.69
C LEU A 91 -1.55 9.87 -11.85
N ASP A 92 -0.80 9.56 -12.93
CA ASP A 92 -0.83 10.34 -14.16
C ASP A 92 -1.58 9.54 -15.23
N GLN A 93 -2.84 9.89 -15.45
CA GLN A 93 -3.71 9.18 -16.39
C GLN A 93 -3.21 9.25 -17.83
N LYS A 94 -2.70 10.40 -18.25
CA LYS A 94 -2.21 10.58 -19.62
C LYS A 94 -1.00 9.74 -19.91
N ALA A 95 -0.05 9.71 -19.00
CA ALA A 95 1.17 8.95 -19.16
C ALA A 95 0.99 7.46 -18.81
N GLY A 96 -0.11 7.11 -18.14
CA GLY A 96 -0.30 5.76 -17.62
C GLY A 96 0.71 5.43 -16.54
N ARG A 97 1.09 6.43 -15.73
CA ARG A 97 2.12 6.28 -14.70
C ARG A 97 1.49 6.23 -13.31
N VAL A 98 1.91 5.25 -12.55
CA VAL A 98 1.40 4.98 -11.20
C VAL A 98 2.55 5.06 -10.21
N THR A 99 2.41 5.89 -9.17
CA THR A 99 3.38 5.98 -8.09
C THR A 99 2.81 5.32 -6.86
N VAL A 100 3.48 4.29 -6.35
CA VAL A 100 3.02 3.45 -5.25
C VAL A 100 3.74 3.82 -3.96
N GLY A 101 2.97 3.97 -2.88
CA GLY A 101 3.50 4.10 -1.52
C GLY A 101 3.04 2.92 -0.68
N TYR A 102 3.83 2.52 0.31
CA TYR A 102 3.47 1.38 1.15
C TYR A 102 4.09 1.49 2.54
N CYS A 103 3.46 0.81 3.51
CA CYS A 103 4.02 0.63 4.84
C CYS A 103 3.56 -0.70 5.41
N LEU A 104 4.31 -1.22 6.36
CA LEU A 104 4.03 -2.51 6.98
C LEU A 104 4.35 -2.41 8.47
N GLY A 105 3.49 -2.99 9.30
CA GLY A 105 3.75 -3.08 10.74
C GLY A 105 5.07 -3.76 11.02
N ARG A 106 5.82 -3.21 11.99
CA ARG A 106 7.18 -3.65 12.28
C ARG A 106 7.28 -5.15 12.58
N ASN A 107 6.27 -5.72 13.23
CA ASN A 107 6.26 -7.14 13.59
C ASN A 107 6.24 -8.08 12.37
N TRP A 108 5.93 -7.55 11.19
CA TRP A 108 5.82 -8.34 9.97
C TRP A 108 6.97 -8.09 8.99
N TRP A 109 7.93 -7.25 9.36
CA TRP A 109 9.12 -7.02 8.55
C TRP A 109 9.94 -8.31 8.45
N GLY A 110 10.62 -8.50 7.32
CA GLY A 110 11.51 -9.64 7.12
C GLY A 110 10.84 -10.94 6.68
N HIS A 111 9.52 -10.93 6.45
CA HIS A 111 8.75 -12.12 6.04
C HIS A 111 8.33 -12.09 4.57
N LYS A 112 8.88 -11.18 3.79
CA LYS A 112 8.59 -11.00 2.36
C LYS A 112 7.12 -10.68 2.06
N ILE A 113 6.40 -10.16 3.05
CA ILE A 113 4.97 -9.82 2.91
C ILE A 113 4.80 -8.69 1.90
N MET A 114 5.58 -7.61 2.03
CA MET A 114 5.45 -6.47 1.13
C MET A 114 5.87 -6.84 -0.30
N LYS A 115 6.85 -7.72 -0.46
CA LYS A 115 7.21 -8.24 -1.78
C LYS A 115 6.02 -8.91 -2.45
N GLU A 116 5.30 -9.73 -1.72
CA GLU A 116 4.12 -10.45 -2.23
C GLU A 116 3.00 -9.48 -2.61
N ALA A 117 2.71 -8.50 -1.74
CA ALA A 117 1.68 -7.50 -1.98
C ALA A 117 2.04 -6.62 -3.18
N PHE A 118 3.28 -6.17 -3.25
CA PHE A 118 3.75 -5.29 -4.31
C PHE A 118 3.71 -5.99 -5.67
N ALA A 119 4.12 -7.26 -5.71
CA ALA A 119 4.09 -8.04 -6.95
C ALA A 119 2.66 -8.14 -7.51
N GLU A 120 1.67 -8.38 -6.65
CA GLU A 120 0.27 -8.43 -7.06
C GLU A 120 -0.22 -7.07 -7.57
N LEU A 121 0.20 -5.99 -6.92
CA LEU A 121 -0.18 -4.64 -7.35
C LEU A 121 0.41 -4.31 -8.72
N ILE A 122 1.67 -4.68 -8.97
CA ILE A 122 2.32 -4.49 -10.27
C ILE A 122 1.53 -5.24 -11.36
N ARG A 123 1.19 -6.51 -11.11
CA ARG A 123 0.39 -7.31 -12.01
C ARG A 123 -0.94 -6.63 -12.31
N PHE A 124 -1.64 -6.18 -11.28
CA PHE A 124 -2.93 -5.51 -11.41
C PHE A 124 -2.83 -4.28 -12.31
N PHE A 125 -1.86 -3.40 -12.04
CA PHE A 125 -1.75 -2.17 -12.80
C PHE A 125 -1.34 -2.40 -14.26
N PHE A 126 -0.45 -3.35 -14.54
CA PHE A 126 -0.08 -3.63 -15.92
C PHE A 126 -1.12 -4.43 -16.67
N GLU A 127 -1.69 -5.47 -16.07
CA GLU A 127 -2.57 -6.40 -16.77
C GLU A 127 -4.04 -5.99 -16.76
N VAL A 128 -4.53 -5.43 -15.65
CA VAL A 128 -5.94 -5.07 -15.50
C VAL A 128 -6.19 -3.60 -15.84
N GLU A 129 -5.40 -2.71 -15.26
CA GLU A 129 -5.60 -1.27 -15.44
C GLU A 129 -4.95 -0.70 -16.70
N GLY A 130 -3.99 -1.39 -17.27
CA GLY A 130 -3.32 -0.94 -18.49
C GLY A 130 -2.30 0.16 -18.27
N ALA A 131 -1.67 0.21 -17.10
CA ALA A 131 -0.62 1.19 -16.82
C ALA A 131 0.60 0.96 -17.71
N ASN A 132 1.32 2.01 -18.02
CA ASN A 132 2.57 1.96 -18.79
C ASN A 132 3.79 1.91 -17.90
N ARG A 133 3.70 2.46 -16.69
CA ARG A 133 4.82 2.60 -15.80
C ARG A 133 4.36 2.56 -14.35
N VAL A 134 5.05 1.79 -13.52
CA VAL A 134 4.82 1.74 -12.07
C VAL A 134 6.10 2.19 -11.38
N GLU A 135 5.99 3.19 -10.53
CA GLU A 135 7.09 3.72 -9.72
C GLU A 135 6.75 3.49 -8.25
N ALA A 136 7.76 3.32 -7.41
CA ALA A 136 7.56 3.22 -5.97
C ALA A 136 8.24 4.38 -5.27
N LEU A 137 7.57 4.92 -4.24
CA LEU A 137 8.20 5.89 -3.35
C LEU A 137 9.27 5.16 -2.53
N HIS A 138 10.46 5.71 -2.54
CA HIS A 138 11.59 5.11 -1.86
C HIS A 138 12.34 6.18 -1.05
N ASP A 139 12.35 6.01 0.28
CA ASP A 139 13.19 6.83 1.14
C ASP A 139 14.55 6.13 1.23
N ILE A 140 15.60 6.81 0.77
CA ILE A 140 16.95 6.27 0.75
C ILE A 140 17.43 5.82 2.13
N ARG A 141 16.83 6.37 3.21
CA ARG A 141 17.14 5.97 4.58
C ARG A 141 16.45 4.69 5.00
N ASN A 142 15.49 4.21 4.22
CA ASN A 142 14.72 3.00 4.53
C ASN A 142 15.25 1.81 3.73
N VAL A 143 16.19 1.10 4.33
CA VAL A 143 16.85 -0.06 3.70
C VAL A 143 15.83 -1.16 3.36
N ASN A 144 14.82 -1.35 4.21
CA ASN A 144 13.80 -2.38 3.97
C ASN A 144 12.98 -2.08 2.73
N SER A 145 12.61 -0.81 2.49
CA SER A 145 11.90 -0.42 1.27
C SER A 145 12.75 -0.68 0.03
N GLY A 146 14.05 -0.35 0.10
CA GLY A 146 14.96 -0.63 -1.01
C GLY A 146 15.06 -2.11 -1.35
N LYS A 147 15.09 -2.97 -0.34
CA LYS A 147 15.12 -4.43 -0.53
C LYS A 147 13.84 -4.94 -1.18
N VAL A 148 12.68 -4.42 -0.77
CA VAL A 148 11.38 -4.79 -1.36
C VAL A 148 11.36 -4.42 -2.84
N MET A 149 11.78 -3.21 -3.17
CA MET A 149 11.81 -2.75 -4.56
C MET A 149 12.71 -3.63 -5.41
N ALA A 150 13.92 -3.95 -4.94
CA ALA A 150 14.84 -4.81 -5.66
C ALA A 150 14.28 -6.21 -5.85
N ALA A 151 13.61 -6.77 -4.82
CA ALA A 151 13.03 -8.10 -4.88
C ALA A 151 11.88 -8.19 -5.88
N CYS A 152 11.19 -7.07 -6.17
CA CYS A 152 10.12 -7.01 -7.17
C CYS A 152 10.65 -6.66 -8.58
N GLY A 153 11.97 -6.57 -8.76
CA GLY A 153 12.57 -6.25 -10.05
C GLY A 153 12.61 -4.78 -10.38
N LEU A 154 12.38 -3.90 -9.41
CA LEU A 154 12.46 -2.46 -9.61
C LEU A 154 13.91 -1.99 -9.54
N LYS A 155 14.22 -1.00 -10.35
CA LYS A 155 15.55 -0.37 -10.32
C LYS A 155 15.66 0.55 -9.11
N LYS A 156 16.88 1.02 -8.82
CA LYS A 156 17.14 1.94 -7.71
C LYS A 156 16.26 3.19 -7.76
N GLU A 157 15.89 3.64 -8.94
CA GLU A 157 14.99 4.77 -9.13
C GLU A 157 13.53 4.42 -8.81
N GLY A 158 13.24 3.16 -8.53
CA GLY A 158 11.90 2.73 -8.18
C GLY A 158 10.94 2.65 -9.34
N THR A 159 11.43 2.40 -10.54
CA THR A 159 10.63 2.41 -11.75
C THR A 159 10.62 1.06 -12.44
N LEU A 160 9.42 0.59 -12.82
CA LEU A 160 9.24 -0.59 -13.66
C LEU A 160 8.39 -0.20 -14.87
N ARG A 161 8.92 -0.43 -16.06
CA ARG A 161 8.21 -0.12 -17.29
C ARG A 161 7.52 -1.34 -17.87
N ARG A 162 6.33 -1.12 -18.42
CA ARG A 162 5.61 -2.13 -19.18
C ARG A 162 6.36 -2.38 -20.48
N LYS A 163 6.52 -3.63 -20.82
CA LYS A 163 7.12 -4.02 -22.09
C LYS A 163 6.06 -4.11 -23.18
#